data_09799c7e7078def143b6956c72fe5c2c
#
_entry.id   09799c7e7078def143b6956c72fe5c2c
#
_cell.length_a   1.000
_cell.length_b   1.000
_cell.length_c   1.000
_cell.angle_alpha   90.00
_cell.angle_beta   90.00
_cell.angle_gamma   90.00
#
_symmetry.space_group_name_H-M   'P 1'
#
loop_
_entity.id
_entity.type
_entity.pdbx_description
1 polymer ?
#
loop_
_entity_poly.entity_id
_entity_poly.type
_entity_poly.pdbx_seq_one_letter_code
_entity_poly.pdbx_strand_id
1 'polypeptide(L)'
;VNPVCLGILAQKAGFGGIGIYWHSRGAFVHTDTRGGKATWLCTTPGQYPSTSYNAFILPTIKQGCSGAANRSATIMLQKLLKVNADGIFGSGTTKALMLAQQKHGLVPDGICGPKSWTALSGASKYL
;
A
#
# COMPACT_ATOMS: atom_id res chain seq x y z
N VAL A 1 6.92 -4.36 -12.15
CA VAL A 1 6.60 -4.54 -10.72
C VAL A 1 6.20 -3.20 -10.14
N ASN A 2 5.05 -3.12 -9.50
CA ASN A 2 4.57 -1.87 -8.91
C ASN A 2 5.32 -1.53 -7.61
N PRO A 3 5.31 -0.24 -7.19
CA PRO A 3 6.08 0.17 -6.02
C PRO A 3 5.55 -0.42 -4.71
N VAL A 4 4.29 -0.77 -4.61
CA VAL A 4 3.74 -1.43 -3.41
C VAL A 4 4.39 -2.80 -3.22
N CYS A 5 4.50 -3.58 -4.29
CA CYS A 5 5.21 -4.86 -4.28
C CYS A 5 6.65 -4.69 -3.80
N LEU A 6 7.37 -3.74 -4.39
CA LEU A 6 8.78 -3.49 -4.01
C LEU A 6 8.92 -3.05 -2.56
N GLY A 7 8.01 -2.22 -2.06
CA GLY A 7 8.02 -1.79 -0.66
C GLY A 7 7.83 -2.94 0.33
N ILE A 8 6.90 -3.84 0.02
CA ILE A 8 6.66 -5.04 0.83
C ILE A 8 7.90 -5.92 0.86
N LEU A 9 8.52 -6.14 -0.30
CA LEU A 9 9.73 -6.95 -0.39
C LEU A 9 10.92 -6.29 0.32
N ALA A 10 11.04 -4.96 0.24
CA ALA A 10 12.08 -4.22 0.95
C ALA A 10 11.93 -4.36 2.46
N GLN A 11 10.72 -4.30 2.98
CA GLN A 11 10.47 -4.52 4.40
C GLN A 11 10.83 -5.94 4.81
N LYS A 12 10.47 -6.92 4.01
CA LYS A 12 10.82 -8.33 4.26
C LYS A 12 12.35 -8.52 4.27
N ALA A 13 13.06 -7.80 3.41
CA ALA A 13 14.52 -7.85 3.33
C ALA A 13 15.22 -7.13 4.50
N GLY A 14 14.51 -6.33 5.29
CA GLY A 14 15.05 -5.72 6.51
C GLY A 14 15.69 -4.36 6.34
N PHE A 15 15.44 -3.62 5.26
CA PHE A 15 15.92 -2.24 5.12
C PHE A 15 15.42 -1.35 6.25
N GLY A 16 16.29 -0.47 6.76
CA GLY A 16 15.94 0.43 7.85
C GLY A 16 15.01 1.58 7.44
N GLY A 17 15.27 2.16 6.28
CA GLY A 17 14.42 3.20 5.70
C GLY A 17 13.73 2.70 4.44
N ILE A 18 12.41 2.87 4.34
CA ILE A 18 11.64 2.44 3.17
C ILE A 18 10.57 3.48 2.88
N GLY A 19 10.60 4.04 1.68
CA GLY A 19 9.55 4.92 1.19
C GLY A 19 8.92 4.37 -0.08
N ILE A 20 7.60 4.29 -0.12
CA ILE A 20 6.87 3.89 -1.33
C ILE A 20 6.32 5.14 -2.00
N TYR A 21 6.75 5.38 -3.23
CA TYR A 21 6.38 6.55 -4.03
C TYR A 21 5.54 6.13 -5.23
N TRP A 22 4.36 6.69 -5.33
CA TRP A 22 3.48 6.45 -6.47
C TRP A 22 2.66 7.70 -6.75
N HIS A 23 3.21 8.59 -7.52
CA HIS A 23 2.60 9.87 -7.84
C HIS A 23 2.82 10.25 -9.32
N SER A 24 2.37 11.43 -9.71
CA SER A 24 2.41 11.90 -11.10
C SER A 24 3.83 11.96 -11.69
N ARG A 25 4.86 12.08 -10.86
CA ARG A 25 6.26 12.17 -11.30
C ARG A 25 6.98 10.81 -11.37
N GLY A 26 6.33 9.73 -10.91
CA GLY A 26 6.90 8.41 -10.99
C GLY A 26 6.42 7.44 -9.94
N ALA A 27 6.83 6.21 -10.13
CA ALA A 27 6.55 5.10 -9.22
C ALA A 27 7.89 4.42 -8.89
N PHE A 28 8.29 4.48 -7.62
CA PHE A 28 9.56 3.91 -7.18
C PHE A 28 9.56 3.68 -5.68
N VAL A 29 10.58 2.99 -5.21
CA VAL A 29 10.79 2.75 -3.78
C VAL A 29 12.16 3.28 -3.41
N HIS A 30 12.21 4.08 -2.34
CA HIS A 30 13.45 4.46 -1.68
C HIS A 30 13.77 3.41 -0.61
N THR A 31 15.01 2.96 -0.58
CA THR A 31 15.51 2.08 0.49
C THR A 31 16.86 2.57 0.98
N ASP A 32 17.10 2.43 2.29
CA ASP A 32 18.40 2.71 2.86
C ASP A 32 18.68 1.79 4.06
N THR A 33 19.92 1.79 4.52
CA THR A 33 20.42 0.91 5.60
C THR A 33 20.61 1.65 6.92
N ARG A 34 19.86 2.75 7.13
CA ARG A 34 19.96 3.53 8.37
C ARG A 34 19.78 2.64 9.60
N GLY A 35 20.41 3.02 10.71
CA GLY A 35 20.31 2.28 11.96
C GLY A 35 18.93 2.37 12.60
N GLY A 36 18.21 3.48 12.39
CA GLY A 36 16.82 3.62 12.82
C GLY A 36 15.87 2.99 11.82
N LYS A 37 14.60 2.83 12.23
CA LYS A 37 13.54 2.27 11.39
C LYS A 37 12.55 3.38 11.02
N ALA A 38 12.35 3.60 9.71
CA ALA A 38 11.40 4.60 9.23
C ALA A 38 10.74 4.13 7.95
N THR A 39 9.43 4.22 7.89
CA THR A 39 8.66 3.92 6.69
C THR A 39 7.69 5.05 6.39
N TRP A 40 7.49 5.31 5.11
CA TRP A 40 6.58 6.38 4.67
C TRP A 40 6.00 6.09 3.30
N LEU A 41 4.90 6.80 2.98
CA LEU A 41 4.23 6.72 1.69
C LEU A 41 4.27 8.11 1.04
N CYS A 42 4.30 8.15 -0.29
CA CYS A 42 4.25 9.41 -1.02
C CYS A 42 3.37 9.23 -2.27
N THR A 43 2.18 9.79 -2.22
CA THR A 43 1.26 9.85 -3.37
C THR A 43 1.08 11.28 -3.88
N THR A 44 1.58 12.27 -3.15
CA THR A 44 1.63 13.66 -3.55
C THR A 44 3.06 14.14 -3.33
N PRO A 45 3.76 14.67 -4.36
CA PRO A 45 5.13 15.15 -4.20
C PRO A 45 5.24 16.17 -3.06
N GLY A 46 6.23 15.98 -2.18
CA GLY A 46 6.45 16.83 -1.03
C GLY A 46 5.69 16.43 0.23
N GLN A 47 4.86 15.41 0.19
CA GLN A 47 4.11 14.90 1.34
C GLN A 47 4.54 13.46 1.64
N TYR A 48 5.00 13.21 2.86
CA TYR A 48 5.60 11.94 3.25
C TYR A 48 4.99 11.39 4.55
N PRO A 49 3.69 11.05 4.56
CA PRO A 49 3.09 10.49 5.78
C PRO A 49 3.79 9.20 6.21
N SER A 50 4.14 9.14 7.49
CA SER A 50 4.82 7.99 8.07
C SER A 50 3.88 6.81 8.27
N THR A 51 4.43 5.60 8.16
CA THR A 51 3.74 4.37 8.49
C THR A 51 4.49 3.65 9.62
N SER A 52 3.95 2.54 10.11
CA SER A 52 4.57 1.80 11.20
C SER A 52 5.55 0.76 10.67
N TYR A 53 6.84 0.94 10.96
CA TYR A 53 7.85 -0.02 10.51
C TYR A 53 7.70 -1.41 11.15
N ASN A 54 7.36 -1.44 12.46
CA ASN A 54 7.30 -2.71 13.21
C ASN A 54 6.08 -3.55 12.91
N ALA A 55 5.12 -2.99 12.17
CA ALA A 55 3.98 -3.71 11.63
C ALA A 55 4.21 -3.94 10.13
N PHE A 56 3.14 -4.08 9.36
CA PHE A 56 3.24 -4.11 7.91
C PHE A 56 3.43 -2.68 7.39
N ILE A 57 4.26 -2.49 6.37
CA ILE A 57 4.60 -1.15 5.85
C ILE A 57 3.37 -0.35 5.41
N LEU A 58 2.33 -1.03 4.95
CA LEU A 58 1.08 -0.38 4.56
C LEU A 58 0.04 -0.57 5.66
N PRO A 59 -0.73 0.47 5.98
CA PRO A 59 -1.78 0.34 7.01
C PRO A 59 -2.91 -0.57 6.51
N THR A 60 -3.64 -1.15 7.45
CA THR A 60 -4.91 -1.81 7.16
C THR A 60 -5.96 -0.74 6.92
N ILE A 61 -6.60 -0.76 5.76
CA ILE A 61 -7.58 0.24 5.37
C ILE A 61 -8.92 -0.40 5.01
N LYS A 62 -9.98 0.35 5.23
CA LYS A 62 -11.35 -0.06 4.92
C LYS A 62 -12.20 1.18 4.67
N GLN A 63 -13.46 0.98 4.26
CA GLN A 63 -14.39 2.07 4.02
C GLN A 63 -14.46 3.02 5.21
N GLY A 64 -14.37 4.31 4.93
CA GLY A 64 -14.43 5.35 5.95
C GLY A 64 -13.11 5.67 6.64
N CYS A 65 -12.00 5.01 6.28
CA CYS A 65 -10.70 5.33 6.87
C CYS A 65 -10.28 6.76 6.52
N SER A 66 -9.51 7.40 7.41
CA SER A 66 -9.08 8.79 7.26
C SER A 66 -7.64 8.96 7.77
N GLY A 67 -7.10 10.15 7.59
CA GLY A 67 -5.73 10.47 7.93
C GLY A 67 -4.79 10.38 6.73
N ALA A 68 -3.66 11.09 6.80
CA ALA A 68 -2.75 11.25 5.65
C ALA A 68 -2.18 9.91 5.15
N ALA A 69 -1.71 9.04 6.07
CA ALA A 69 -1.16 7.74 5.68
C ALA A 69 -2.23 6.85 5.07
N ASN A 70 -3.44 6.83 5.65
CA ASN A 70 -4.55 6.03 5.13
C ASN A 70 -5.02 6.55 3.77
N ARG A 71 -5.02 7.87 3.57
CA ARG A 71 -5.35 8.45 2.28
C ARG A 71 -4.34 8.03 1.19
N SER A 72 -3.06 8.13 1.49
CA SER A 72 -2.02 7.68 0.57
C SER A 72 -2.13 6.18 0.28
N ALA A 73 -2.37 5.37 1.30
CA ALA A 73 -2.57 3.93 1.11
C ALA A 73 -3.82 3.65 0.26
N THR A 74 -4.91 4.40 0.46
CA THR A 74 -6.13 4.26 -0.36
C THR A 74 -5.84 4.56 -1.82
N ILE A 75 -5.10 5.62 -2.12
CA ILE A 75 -4.69 5.94 -3.50
C ILE A 75 -3.90 4.78 -4.11
N MET A 76 -2.94 4.23 -3.36
CA MET A 76 -2.15 3.09 -3.84
C MET A 76 -3.01 1.85 -4.11
N LEU A 77 -3.96 1.55 -3.21
CA LEU A 77 -4.91 0.46 -3.41
C LEU A 77 -5.74 0.67 -4.67
N GLN A 78 -6.28 1.87 -4.84
CA GLN A 78 -7.10 2.21 -6.01
C GLN A 78 -6.30 2.05 -7.31
N LYS A 79 -5.03 2.42 -7.31
CA LYS A 79 -4.14 2.18 -8.45
C LYS A 79 -3.93 0.69 -8.71
N LEU A 80 -3.75 -0.13 -7.67
CA LEU A 80 -3.66 -1.58 -7.81
C LEU A 80 -4.95 -2.18 -8.37
N LEU A 81 -6.11 -1.66 -7.94
CA LEU A 81 -7.43 -2.10 -8.40
C LEU A 81 -7.80 -1.53 -9.77
N LYS A 82 -7.02 -0.58 -10.29
CA LYS A 82 -7.25 0.10 -11.58
C LYS A 82 -8.60 0.84 -11.62
N VAL A 83 -8.95 1.44 -10.49
CA VAL A 83 -10.11 2.34 -10.38
C VAL A 83 -9.63 3.78 -10.16
N ASN A 84 -10.57 4.73 -10.15
CA ASN A 84 -10.23 6.14 -9.94
C ASN A 84 -9.54 6.33 -8.57
N ALA A 85 -8.33 6.87 -8.60
CA ALA A 85 -7.49 7.03 -7.40
C ALA A 85 -7.73 8.40 -6.75
N ASP A 86 -8.92 8.58 -6.17
CA ASP A 86 -9.33 9.83 -5.52
C ASP A 86 -8.95 9.91 -4.04
N GLY A 87 -8.45 8.82 -3.45
CA GLY A 87 -8.06 8.77 -2.04
C GLY A 87 -9.23 8.62 -1.08
N ILE A 88 -10.45 8.42 -1.59
CA ILE A 88 -11.64 8.22 -0.78
C ILE A 88 -12.01 6.74 -0.81
N PHE A 89 -11.95 6.09 0.35
CA PHE A 89 -12.34 4.68 0.46
C PHE A 89 -13.84 4.62 0.71
N GLY A 90 -14.60 4.67 -0.36
CA GLY A 90 -16.06 4.58 -0.34
C GLY A 90 -16.58 3.23 -0.79
N SER A 91 -17.87 3.15 -1.09
CA SER A 91 -18.52 1.91 -1.51
C SER A 91 -17.98 1.36 -2.83
N GLY A 92 -17.57 2.22 -3.75
CA GLY A 92 -16.98 1.80 -5.03
C GLY A 92 -15.65 1.10 -4.84
N THR A 93 -14.77 1.64 -4.00
CA THR A 93 -13.49 1.03 -3.66
C THR A 93 -13.72 -0.30 -2.91
N THR A 94 -14.67 -0.32 -1.99
CA THR A 94 -15.03 -1.54 -1.25
C THR A 94 -15.45 -2.67 -2.20
N LYS A 95 -16.33 -2.38 -3.17
CA LYS A 95 -16.78 -3.38 -4.15
C LYS A 95 -15.62 -3.89 -5.00
N ALA A 96 -14.77 -2.98 -5.50
CA ALA A 96 -13.62 -3.36 -6.31
C ALA A 96 -12.64 -4.23 -5.51
N LEU A 97 -12.41 -3.89 -4.24
CA LEU A 97 -11.56 -4.67 -3.35
C LEU A 97 -12.13 -6.08 -3.13
N MET A 98 -13.42 -6.19 -2.83
CA MET A 98 -14.06 -7.48 -2.60
C MET A 98 -13.95 -8.40 -3.82
N LEU A 99 -14.17 -7.88 -5.02
CA LEU A 99 -14.00 -8.64 -6.26
C LEU A 99 -12.56 -9.12 -6.43
N ALA A 100 -11.59 -8.26 -6.15
CA ALA A 100 -10.18 -8.62 -6.24
C ALA A 100 -9.80 -9.67 -5.18
N GLN A 101 -10.33 -9.54 -3.96
CA GLN A 101 -10.11 -10.53 -2.91
C GLN A 101 -10.63 -11.91 -3.32
N GLN A 102 -11.83 -11.99 -3.88
CA GLN A 102 -12.39 -13.24 -4.41
C GLN A 102 -11.47 -13.83 -5.49
N LYS A 103 -11.01 -13.00 -6.40
CA LYS A 103 -10.15 -13.41 -7.51
C LYS A 103 -8.83 -14.01 -7.02
N HIS A 104 -8.33 -13.55 -5.88
CA HIS A 104 -7.10 -14.04 -5.26
C HIS A 104 -7.34 -15.11 -4.21
N GLY A 105 -8.55 -15.63 -4.07
CA GLY A 105 -8.87 -16.66 -3.10
C GLY A 105 -8.88 -16.21 -1.65
N LEU A 106 -9.03 -14.91 -1.42
CA LEU A 106 -9.11 -14.33 -0.08
C LEU A 106 -10.55 -14.15 0.36
N VAL A 107 -10.76 -13.99 1.68
CA VAL A 107 -12.08 -13.62 2.21
C VAL A 107 -12.45 -12.24 1.68
N PRO A 108 -13.61 -12.08 0.98
CA PRO A 108 -14.01 -10.80 0.40
C PRO A 108 -14.68 -9.92 1.47
N ASP A 109 -13.92 -9.47 2.44
CA ASP A 109 -14.41 -8.69 3.58
C ASP A 109 -14.35 -7.17 3.37
N GLY A 110 -13.74 -6.70 2.28
CA GLY A 110 -13.61 -5.27 2.00
C GLY A 110 -12.58 -4.57 2.86
N ILE A 111 -11.74 -5.32 3.57
CA ILE A 111 -10.67 -4.79 4.42
C ILE A 111 -9.33 -5.13 3.78
N CYS A 112 -8.51 -4.12 3.51
CA CYS A 112 -7.20 -4.32 2.92
C CYS A 112 -6.14 -4.35 4.02
N GLY A 113 -5.86 -5.54 4.51
CA GLY A 113 -4.77 -5.81 5.44
C GLY A 113 -3.57 -6.44 4.75
N PRO A 114 -2.58 -6.96 5.51
CA PRO A 114 -1.34 -7.52 4.95
C PRO A 114 -1.57 -8.58 3.87
N LYS A 115 -2.52 -9.48 4.05
CA LYS A 115 -2.81 -10.53 3.06
C LYS A 115 -3.29 -9.95 1.74
N SER A 116 -4.22 -8.99 1.80
CA SER A 116 -4.74 -8.34 0.58
C SER A 116 -3.66 -7.52 -0.10
N TRP A 117 -2.90 -6.73 0.65
CA TRP A 117 -1.79 -5.97 0.09
C TRP A 117 -0.79 -6.88 -0.63
N THR A 118 -0.40 -7.97 0.00
CA THR A 118 0.58 -8.91 -0.55
C THR A 118 0.06 -9.56 -1.83
N ALA A 119 -1.19 -10.01 -1.84
CA ALA A 119 -1.77 -10.66 -3.01
C ALA A 119 -2.00 -9.66 -4.16
N LEU A 120 -2.63 -8.51 -3.88
CA LEU A 120 -2.98 -7.54 -4.91
C LEU A 120 -1.76 -6.87 -5.54
N SER A 121 -0.70 -6.68 -4.78
CA SER A 121 0.55 -6.11 -5.29
C SER A 121 1.37 -7.10 -6.12
N GLY A 122 1.09 -8.39 -6.00
CA GLY A 122 1.88 -9.44 -6.62
C GLY A 122 3.09 -9.88 -5.80
N ALA A 123 3.28 -9.32 -4.60
CA ALA A 123 4.44 -9.66 -3.76
C ALA A 123 4.44 -11.14 -3.34
N SER A 124 3.28 -11.78 -3.24
CA SER A 124 3.17 -13.19 -2.87
C SER A 124 3.96 -14.13 -3.79
N LYS A 125 4.22 -13.72 -5.03
CA LYS A 125 5.02 -14.50 -5.99
C LYS A 125 6.49 -14.62 -5.56
N TYR A 126 6.96 -13.71 -4.72
CA TYR A 126 8.36 -13.60 -4.31
C TYR A 126 8.62 -13.96 -2.85
N LEU A 127 7.58 -14.32 -2.12
CA LEU A 127 7.68 -14.63 -0.69
C LEU A 127 7.64 -16.12 -0.37
#